data_8eb7f2669ce721bb09bcc25ea02cf584
#
_entry.id   8eb7f2669ce721bb09bcc25ea02cf584
#
_cell.length_a   1.000
_cell.length_b   1.000
_cell.length_c   1.000
_cell.angle_alpha   90.00
_cell.angle_beta   90.00
_cell.angle_gamma   90.00
#
_symmetry.space_group_name_H-M   'P 1'
#
loop_
_entity.id
_entity.type
_entity.pdbx_description
1 polymer ?
#
loop_
_entity_poly.entity_id
_entity_poly.type
_entity_poly.pdbx_seq_one_letter_code
_entity_poly.pdbx_strand_id
1 'polypeptide(L)'
;MNNQAVPSKTPITLTIAGSDSGGGAGIQADIKAISATGGYACSVITALTAQNTQGVHGIYSIPANFVAEQLDAVFQDLDVKAVKIGMLSDSNIISIIAHKLRQYQPKYLVVDPVMVATSGDLLLEHNAISTLKEQLLPLADVITPNLPEAAALLDCAQPKTEEDMEAMIEQLRQLGAHSVLLKGGHLDNTTNSTDLLILPHDVLRFTTPRIDTQNTHGTGCTLSAAIASYLAQGYSLTKAVKAAKHYISNAIAHADELQIGSGHGPVHHFFNLANNK
;
A
#
# COMPACT_ATOMS: atom_id res chain seq x y z
N MET A 1 28.42 34.99 -7.98
CA MET A 1 28.62 33.55 -8.16
C MET A 1 27.27 32.90 -7.99
N ASN A 2 26.61 32.48 -9.09
CA ASN A 2 25.30 31.81 -9.04
C ASN A 2 25.50 30.41 -8.46
N ASN A 3 25.13 30.24 -7.19
CA ASN A 3 24.94 28.93 -6.58
C ASN A 3 23.67 28.29 -7.22
N GLN A 4 23.79 27.72 -8.41
CA GLN A 4 22.78 26.83 -8.90
C GLN A 4 22.83 25.57 -8.01
N ALA A 5 21.86 25.43 -7.12
CA ALA A 5 21.65 24.20 -6.37
C ALA A 5 21.61 23.06 -7.40
N VAL A 6 22.47 22.04 -7.22
CA VAL A 6 22.42 20.82 -8.01
C VAL A 6 20.98 20.26 -7.85
N PRO A 7 20.24 20.05 -8.95
CA PRO A 7 18.89 19.51 -8.83
C PRO A 7 18.94 18.23 -8.02
N SER A 8 18.19 18.15 -6.93
CA SER A 8 18.02 16.90 -6.19
C SER A 8 17.49 15.85 -7.17
N LYS A 9 18.10 14.65 -7.19
CA LYS A 9 17.58 13.54 -8.02
C LYS A 9 16.12 13.33 -7.70
N THR A 10 15.27 13.25 -8.72
CA THR A 10 13.84 12.95 -8.57
C THR A 10 13.65 11.63 -7.79
N PRO A 11 12.90 11.62 -6.70
CA PRO A 11 12.66 10.39 -5.94
C PRO A 11 11.74 9.44 -6.74
N ILE A 12 12.27 8.30 -7.18
CA ILE A 12 11.54 7.31 -7.98
C ILE A 12 11.00 6.21 -7.05
N THR A 13 9.70 5.97 -7.15
CA THR A 13 9.01 4.89 -6.44
C THR A 13 8.37 3.95 -7.46
N LEU A 14 8.70 2.66 -7.37
CA LEU A 14 8.09 1.61 -8.15
C LEU A 14 6.88 1.04 -7.42
N THR A 15 5.72 0.98 -8.07
CA THR A 15 4.61 0.16 -7.61
C THR A 15 4.55 -1.16 -8.37
N ILE A 16 4.36 -2.27 -7.63
CA ILE A 16 4.17 -3.62 -8.15
C ILE A 16 2.79 -4.08 -7.68
N ALA A 17 1.78 -4.04 -8.55
CA ALA A 17 0.41 -4.35 -8.15
C ALA A 17 -0.49 -4.66 -9.35
N GLY A 18 -1.72 -5.08 -9.08
CA GLY A 18 -2.77 -5.17 -10.06
C GLY A 18 -3.24 -3.80 -10.55
N SER A 19 -3.82 -3.77 -11.75
CA SER A 19 -4.42 -2.59 -12.37
C SER A 19 -5.91 -2.56 -12.09
N ASP A 20 -6.42 -1.48 -11.51
CA ASP A 20 -7.85 -1.21 -11.35
C ASP A 20 -8.36 -0.35 -12.52
N SER A 21 -9.19 -0.94 -13.41
CA SER A 21 -9.76 -0.22 -14.56
C SER A 21 -10.68 0.93 -14.15
N GLY A 22 -11.29 0.88 -12.96
CA GLY A 22 -12.07 1.98 -12.35
C GLY A 22 -11.19 3.13 -11.84
N GLY A 23 -9.89 2.90 -11.68
CA GLY A 23 -8.89 3.92 -11.36
C GLY A 23 -8.83 4.33 -9.88
N GLY A 24 -9.56 3.66 -8.99
CA GLY A 24 -9.64 4.03 -7.57
C GLY A 24 -8.63 3.34 -6.67
N ALA A 25 -8.11 2.17 -7.09
CA ALA A 25 -7.15 1.35 -6.34
C ALA A 25 -5.99 0.88 -7.23
N GLY A 26 -5.23 -0.12 -6.79
CA GLY A 26 -4.14 -0.72 -7.54
C GLY A 26 -3.08 0.29 -7.98
N ILE A 27 -2.41 -0.02 -9.10
CA ILE A 27 -1.37 0.88 -9.62
C ILE A 27 -1.88 2.29 -9.92
N GLN A 28 -3.16 2.47 -10.25
CA GLN A 28 -3.75 3.78 -10.54
C GLN A 28 -3.79 4.66 -9.28
N ALA A 29 -4.23 4.13 -8.16
CA ALA A 29 -4.17 4.84 -6.88
C ALA A 29 -2.72 5.09 -6.45
N ASP A 30 -1.85 4.11 -6.63
CA ASP A 30 -0.44 4.21 -6.26
C ASP A 30 0.26 5.33 -7.05
N ILE A 31 0.10 5.38 -8.37
CA ILE A 31 0.67 6.42 -9.24
C ILE A 31 0.15 7.80 -8.82
N LYS A 32 -1.17 7.93 -8.58
CA LYS A 32 -1.76 9.18 -8.11
C LYS A 32 -1.18 9.61 -6.77
N ALA A 33 -1.09 8.70 -5.79
CA ALA A 33 -0.58 8.98 -4.46
C ALA A 33 0.90 9.39 -4.49
N ILE A 34 1.76 8.62 -5.21
CA ILE A 34 3.17 8.92 -5.35
C ILE A 34 3.37 10.28 -6.01
N SER A 35 2.61 10.58 -7.09
CA SER A 35 2.69 11.85 -7.79
C SER A 35 2.22 13.02 -6.93
N ALA A 36 1.10 12.87 -6.22
CA ALA A 36 0.55 13.91 -5.34
C ALA A 36 1.44 14.21 -4.13
N THR A 37 2.26 13.25 -3.70
CA THR A 37 3.21 13.39 -2.58
C THR A 37 4.61 13.80 -3.01
N GLY A 38 4.84 14.09 -4.31
CA GLY A 38 6.09 14.68 -4.83
C GLY A 38 7.11 13.66 -5.36
N GLY A 39 6.73 12.39 -5.56
CA GLY A 39 7.56 11.36 -6.18
C GLY A 39 7.28 11.18 -7.68
N TYR A 40 8.19 10.51 -8.38
CA TYR A 40 7.95 9.97 -9.71
C TYR A 40 7.54 8.50 -9.57
N ALA A 41 6.40 8.13 -10.16
CA ALA A 41 5.88 6.77 -10.13
C ALA A 41 6.22 6.01 -11.41
N CYS A 42 6.76 4.80 -11.27
CA CYS A 42 6.78 3.77 -12.31
C CYS A 42 6.06 2.52 -11.81
N SER A 43 5.68 1.61 -12.71
CA SER A 43 4.82 0.48 -12.35
C SER A 43 5.22 -0.82 -13.02
N VAL A 44 5.00 -1.92 -12.29
CA VAL A 44 4.99 -3.30 -12.78
C VAL A 44 3.59 -3.86 -12.50
N ILE A 45 2.93 -4.36 -13.53
CA ILE A 45 1.56 -4.86 -13.45
C ILE A 45 1.58 -6.36 -13.22
N THR A 46 0.89 -6.81 -12.16
CA THR A 46 0.78 -8.23 -11.80
C THR A 46 -0.50 -8.87 -12.30
N ALA A 47 -1.56 -8.08 -12.44
CA ALA A 47 -2.85 -8.51 -12.98
C ALA A 47 -3.61 -7.32 -13.57
N LEU A 48 -4.48 -7.58 -14.53
CA LEU A 48 -5.49 -6.63 -14.99
C LEU A 48 -6.83 -7.00 -14.38
N THR A 49 -7.60 -6.02 -13.91
CA THR A 49 -8.97 -6.26 -13.45
C THR A 49 -9.98 -5.57 -14.35
N ALA A 50 -11.10 -6.22 -14.59
CA ALA A 50 -12.33 -5.59 -15.04
C ALA A 50 -13.09 -5.16 -13.76
N GLN A 51 -12.89 -3.92 -13.35
CA GLN A 51 -13.34 -3.41 -12.04
C GLN A 51 -13.93 -2.02 -12.18
N ASN A 52 -14.90 -1.72 -11.33
CA ASN A 52 -15.52 -0.41 -11.17
C ASN A 52 -15.86 -0.17 -9.68
N THR A 53 -16.62 0.90 -9.38
CA THR A 53 -17.01 1.23 -7.99
C THR A 53 -17.97 0.21 -7.34
N GLN A 54 -18.55 -0.72 -8.11
CA GLN A 54 -19.48 -1.73 -7.62
C GLN A 54 -18.78 -3.05 -7.28
N GLY A 55 -17.60 -3.35 -7.86
CA GLY A 55 -16.84 -4.57 -7.58
C GLY A 55 -15.90 -5.00 -8.68
N VAL A 56 -15.30 -6.17 -8.48
CA VAL A 56 -14.38 -6.82 -9.42
C VAL A 56 -15.17 -7.84 -10.23
N HIS A 57 -15.26 -7.64 -11.55
CA HIS A 57 -16.01 -8.50 -12.48
C HIS A 57 -15.12 -9.55 -13.17
N GLY A 58 -13.81 -9.36 -13.16
CA GLY A 58 -12.85 -10.29 -13.74
C GLY A 58 -11.41 -9.93 -13.42
N ILE A 59 -10.56 -10.94 -13.36
CA ILE A 59 -9.12 -10.80 -13.09
C ILE A 59 -8.37 -11.57 -14.18
N TYR A 60 -7.39 -10.92 -14.79
CA TYR A 60 -6.46 -11.55 -15.73
C TYR A 60 -5.03 -11.41 -15.18
N SER A 61 -4.48 -12.51 -14.67
CA SER A 61 -3.11 -12.55 -14.15
C SER A 61 -2.09 -12.38 -15.28
N ILE A 62 -1.08 -11.56 -15.05
CA ILE A 62 0.05 -11.42 -15.97
C ILE A 62 0.99 -12.62 -15.74
N PRO A 63 1.48 -13.28 -16.79
CA PRO A 63 2.43 -14.38 -16.63
C PRO A 63 3.68 -13.97 -15.84
N ALA A 64 4.12 -14.81 -14.91
CA ALA A 64 5.22 -14.49 -13.98
C ALA A 64 6.53 -14.13 -14.70
N ASN A 65 6.82 -14.76 -15.87
CA ASN A 65 7.97 -14.39 -16.68
C ASN A 65 7.87 -12.94 -17.21
N PHE A 66 6.68 -12.49 -17.60
CA PHE A 66 6.49 -11.12 -18.08
C PHE A 66 6.53 -10.09 -16.92
N VAL A 67 6.11 -10.48 -15.72
CA VAL A 67 6.33 -9.68 -14.50
C VAL A 67 7.84 -9.50 -14.25
N ALA A 68 8.63 -10.56 -14.42
CA ALA A 68 10.09 -10.48 -14.33
C ALA A 68 10.70 -9.53 -15.37
N GLU A 69 10.24 -9.61 -16.63
CA GLU A 69 10.71 -8.74 -17.71
C GLU A 69 10.40 -7.26 -17.44
N GLN A 70 9.20 -6.94 -16.91
CA GLN A 70 8.85 -5.58 -16.49
C GLN A 70 9.78 -5.08 -15.36
N LEU A 71 10.07 -5.93 -14.36
CA LEU A 71 11.00 -5.61 -13.27
C LEU A 71 12.40 -5.32 -13.80
N ASP A 72 12.92 -6.18 -14.70
CA ASP A 72 14.23 -6.01 -15.31
C ASP A 72 14.31 -4.71 -16.10
N ALA A 73 13.30 -4.40 -16.92
CA ALA A 73 13.25 -3.17 -17.70
C ALA A 73 13.29 -1.91 -16.81
N VAL A 74 12.57 -1.92 -15.69
CA VAL A 74 12.55 -0.78 -14.76
C VAL A 74 13.88 -0.64 -14.00
N PHE A 75 14.38 -1.72 -13.39
CA PHE A 75 15.56 -1.63 -12.53
C PHE A 75 16.87 -1.45 -13.31
N GLN A 76 16.92 -1.84 -14.59
CA GLN A 76 18.11 -1.64 -15.43
C GLN A 76 18.33 -0.17 -15.84
N ASP A 77 17.28 0.65 -15.83
CA ASP A 77 17.33 2.04 -16.29
C ASP A 77 17.05 3.06 -15.18
N LEU A 78 16.09 2.77 -14.28
CA LEU A 78 15.61 3.73 -13.29
C LEU A 78 16.27 3.54 -11.92
N ASP A 79 16.72 4.64 -11.31
CA ASP A 79 17.29 4.68 -9.95
C ASP A 79 16.18 4.61 -8.89
N VAL A 80 15.48 3.45 -8.82
CA VAL A 80 14.37 3.21 -7.90
C VAL A 80 14.83 3.30 -6.45
N LYS A 81 14.22 4.20 -5.67
CA LYS A 81 14.57 4.42 -4.25
C LYS A 81 13.69 3.64 -3.29
N ALA A 82 12.42 3.46 -3.66
CA ALA A 82 11.47 2.68 -2.87
C ALA A 82 10.58 1.83 -3.78
N VAL A 83 10.16 0.69 -3.27
CA VAL A 83 9.19 -0.20 -3.92
C VAL A 83 7.97 -0.30 -3.02
N LYS A 84 6.78 -0.17 -3.60
CA LYS A 84 5.51 -0.55 -2.96
C LYS A 84 4.98 -1.79 -3.65
N ILE A 85 4.61 -2.79 -2.87
CA ILE A 85 3.89 -3.97 -3.35
C ILE A 85 2.44 -3.91 -2.89
N GLY A 86 1.51 -4.15 -3.81
CA GLY A 86 0.09 -4.30 -3.52
C GLY A 86 -0.41 -5.70 -3.87
N MET A 87 -1.55 -5.78 -4.59
CA MET A 87 -2.17 -7.04 -4.98
C MET A 87 -1.23 -7.94 -5.80
N LEU A 88 -1.03 -9.17 -5.31
CA LEU A 88 -0.36 -10.28 -6.00
C LEU A 88 -1.34 -11.45 -6.10
N SER A 89 -1.52 -12.02 -7.30
CA SER A 89 -2.58 -13.00 -7.54
C SER A 89 -2.27 -14.41 -7.02
N ASP A 90 -1.02 -14.86 -7.16
CA ASP A 90 -0.63 -16.26 -6.89
C ASP A 90 0.82 -16.40 -6.40
N SER A 91 1.17 -17.61 -5.96
CA SER A 91 2.49 -17.95 -5.41
C SER A 91 3.64 -17.83 -6.40
N ASN A 92 3.41 -18.02 -7.71
CA ASN A 92 4.47 -17.91 -8.71
C ASN A 92 4.87 -16.45 -8.90
N ILE A 93 3.88 -15.54 -8.93
CA ILE A 93 4.11 -14.09 -9.00
C ILE A 93 4.85 -13.61 -7.75
N ILE A 94 4.44 -14.07 -6.55
CA ILE A 94 5.14 -13.75 -5.29
C ILE A 94 6.60 -14.21 -5.36
N SER A 95 6.84 -15.44 -5.77
CA SER A 95 8.18 -16.03 -5.82
C SER A 95 9.11 -15.31 -6.80
N ILE A 96 8.62 -14.97 -7.99
CA ILE A 96 9.42 -14.25 -8.98
C ILE A 96 9.74 -12.81 -8.52
N ILE A 97 8.78 -12.12 -7.91
CA ILE A 97 8.99 -10.78 -7.35
C ILE A 97 10.02 -10.85 -6.22
N ALA A 98 9.88 -11.78 -5.28
CA ALA A 98 10.83 -11.96 -4.18
C ALA A 98 12.25 -12.27 -4.70
N HIS A 99 12.37 -13.09 -5.76
CA HIS A 99 13.64 -13.36 -6.41
C HIS A 99 14.26 -12.08 -7.00
N LYS A 100 13.50 -11.29 -7.74
CA LYS A 100 13.96 -10.05 -8.36
C LYS A 100 14.31 -8.98 -7.32
N LEU A 101 13.57 -8.89 -6.22
CA LEU A 101 13.90 -7.96 -5.13
C LEU A 101 15.21 -8.33 -4.41
N ARG A 102 15.51 -9.63 -4.26
CA ARG A 102 16.83 -10.07 -3.76
C ARG A 102 17.96 -9.74 -4.73
N GLN A 103 17.69 -9.77 -6.04
CA GLN A 103 18.67 -9.41 -7.09
C GLN A 103 18.96 -7.91 -7.10
N TYR A 104 17.92 -7.05 -7.09
CA TYR A 104 18.05 -5.60 -7.27
C TYR A 104 18.22 -4.81 -5.97
N GLN A 105 17.83 -5.37 -4.84
CA GLN A 105 17.98 -4.82 -3.48
C GLN A 105 17.58 -3.34 -3.38
N PRO A 106 16.31 -2.98 -3.68
CA PRO A 106 15.85 -1.61 -3.53
C PRO A 106 16.07 -1.14 -2.09
N LYS A 107 16.33 0.15 -1.91
CA LYS A 107 16.66 0.73 -0.59
C LYS A 107 15.52 0.58 0.42
N TYR A 108 14.27 0.70 -0.04
CA TYR A 108 13.07 0.58 0.80
C TYR A 108 12.03 -0.30 0.13
N LEU A 109 11.39 -1.17 0.91
CA LEU A 109 10.31 -2.06 0.47
C LEU A 109 9.11 -1.95 1.40
N VAL A 110 7.99 -1.46 0.88
CA VAL A 110 6.68 -1.38 1.55
C VAL A 110 5.78 -2.45 0.95
N VAL A 111 5.27 -3.37 1.76
CA VAL A 111 4.35 -4.44 1.31
C VAL A 111 2.97 -4.24 1.93
N ASP A 112 1.99 -3.96 1.11
CA ASP A 112 0.57 -3.99 1.48
C ASP A 112 0.03 -5.38 1.14
N PRO A 113 -0.24 -6.25 2.14
CA PRO A 113 -0.57 -7.65 1.90
C PRO A 113 -2.04 -7.81 1.49
N VAL A 114 -2.40 -7.21 0.36
CA VAL A 114 -3.79 -7.17 -0.15
C VAL A 114 -4.30 -8.58 -0.41
N MET A 115 -5.32 -9.01 0.34
CA MET A 115 -5.94 -10.34 0.22
C MET A 115 -7.36 -10.28 -0.34
N VAL A 116 -8.09 -9.20 -0.03
CA VAL A 116 -9.50 -9.03 -0.38
C VAL A 116 -9.73 -7.60 -0.87
N ALA A 117 -10.53 -7.43 -1.92
CA ALA A 117 -10.95 -6.11 -2.39
C ALA A 117 -11.91 -5.44 -1.40
N THR A 118 -12.09 -4.12 -1.50
CA THR A 118 -13.10 -3.38 -0.70
C THR A 118 -14.52 -3.92 -0.93
N SER A 119 -14.80 -4.48 -2.11
CA SER A 119 -16.06 -5.15 -2.44
C SER A 119 -16.26 -6.53 -1.79
N GLY A 120 -15.22 -7.10 -1.14
CA GLY A 120 -15.22 -8.43 -0.55
C GLY A 120 -14.70 -9.54 -1.48
N ASP A 121 -14.31 -9.21 -2.70
CA ASP A 121 -13.79 -10.21 -3.67
C ASP A 121 -12.38 -10.67 -3.25
N LEU A 122 -12.14 -11.99 -3.28
CA LEU A 122 -10.84 -12.58 -2.98
C LEU A 122 -9.84 -12.24 -4.09
N LEU A 123 -8.71 -11.62 -3.71
CA LEU A 123 -7.65 -11.17 -4.62
C LEU A 123 -6.37 -12.01 -4.51
N LEU A 124 -6.19 -12.74 -3.42
CA LEU A 124 -5.04 -13.61 -3.18
C LEU A 124 -5.51 -15.02 -2.90
N GLU A 125 -4.94 -16.01 -3.58
CA GLU A 125 -5.24 -17.42 -3.33
C GLU A 125 -4.76 -17.84 -1.92
N HIS A 126 -5.51 -18.70 -1.24
CA HIS A 126 -5.16 -19.14 0.13
C HIS A 126 -3.78 -19.80 0.21
N ASN A 127 -3.38 -20.57 -0.82
CA ASN A 127 -2.07 -21.22 -0.88
C ASN A 127 -0.91 -20.23 -1.07
N ALA A 128 -1.19 -19.00 -1.49
CA ALA A 128 -0.18 -17.96 -1.70
C ALA A 128 0.19 -17.22 -0.40
N ILE A 129 -0.61 -17.33 0.66
CA ILE A 129 -0.32 -16.68 1.96
C ILE A 129 0.96 -17.22 2.58
N SER A 130 1.21 -18.54 2.53
CA SER A 130 2.46 -19.14 3.02
C SER A 130 3.66 -18.61 2.24
N THR A 131 3.56 -18.58 0.90
CA THR A 131 4.62 -18.06 0.04
C THR A 131 4.89 -16.57 0.32
N LEU A 132 3.85 -15.78 0.55
CA LEU A 132 3.96 -14.37 0.95
C LEU A 132 4.75 -14.24 2.26
N LYS A 133 4.37 -15.01 3.30
CA LYS A 133 5.03 -15.01 4.62
C LYS A 133 6.48 -15.45 4.56
N GLU A 134 6.78 -16.48 3.79
CA GLU A 134 8.11 -17.10 3.75
C GLU A 134 9.10 -16.37 2.84
N GLN A 135 8.62 -15.81 1.72
CA GLN A 135 9.52 -15.32 0.70
C GLN A 135 9.55 -13.80 0.57
N LEU A 136 8.44 -13.10 0.85
CA LEU A 136 8.30 -11.68 0.58
C LEU A 136 8.31 -10.83 1.86
N LEU A 137 7.54 -11.19 2.90
CA LEU A 137 7.48 -10.38 4.12
C LEU A 137 8.85 -10.20 4.79
N PRO A 138 9.77 -11.19 4.81
CA PRO A 138 11.10 -11.01 5.40
C PRO A 138 12.00 -10.02 4.65
N LEU A 139 11.63 -9.59 3.45
CA LEU A 139 12.35 -8.57 2.68
C LEU A 139 11.85 -7.15 2.98
N ALA A 140 10.68 -7.02 3.62
CA ALA A 140 10.00 -5.74 3.78
C ALA A 140 10.58 -4.89 4.93
N ASP A 141 10.79 -3.59 4.67
CA ASP A 141 11.06 -2.61 5.73
C ASP A 141 9.79 -2.35 6.56
N VAL A 142 8.63 -2.37 5.89
CA VAL A 142 7.34 -2.28 6.55
C VAL A 142 6.26 -3.02 5.77
N ILE A 143 5.44 -3.77 6.50
CA ILE A 143 4.18 -4.32 5.98
C ILE A 143 3.00 -3.51 6.54
N THR A 144 1.91 -3.40 5.77
CA THR A 144 0.78 -2.52 6.13
C THR A 144 -0.55 -3.27 6.19
N PRO A 145 -0.69 -4.36 6.97
CA PRO A 145 -1.93 -5.12 7.04
C PRO A 145 -3.05 -4.31 7.70
N ASN A 146 -4.28 -4.47 7.21
CA ASN A 146 -5.49 -4.14 7.94
C ASN A 146 -5.84 -5.27 8.93
N LEU A 147 -6.93 -5.11 9.72
CA LEU A 147 -7.29 -6.08 10.75
C LEU A 147 -7.65 -7.47 10.19
N PRO A 148 -8.47 -7.59 9.11
CA PRO A 148 -8.69 -8.88 8.45
C PRO A 148 -7.40 -9.52 7.90
N GLU A 149 -6.54 -8.74 7.27
CA GLU A 149 -5.25 -9.22 6.73
C GLU A 149 -4.29 -9.67 7.83
N ALA A 150 -4.20 -8.93 8.94
CA ALA A 150 -3.42 -9.33 10.10
C ALA A 150 -3.91 -10.64 10.71
N ALA A 151 -5.23 -10.80 10.86
CA ALA A 151 -5.85 -12.04 11.33
C ALA A 151 -5.54 -13.23 10.41
N ALA A 152 -5.61 -13.04 9.09
CA ALA A 152 -5.28 -14.07 8.11
C ALA A 152 -3.78 -14.44 8.13
N LEU A 153 -2.88 -13.45 8.28
CA LEU A 153 -1.44 -13.68 8.39
C LEU A 153 -1.07 -14.45 9.67
N LEU A 154 -1.80 -14.24 10.77
CA LEU A 154 -1.55 -14.88 12.06
C LEU A 154 -2.37 -16.13 12.29
N ASP A 155 -3.29 -16.47 11.37
CA ASP A 155 -4.26 -17.57 11.52
C ASP A 155 -5.03 -17.47 12.85
N CYS A 156 -5.59 -16.29 13.12
CA CYS A 156 -6.32 -16.00 14.36
C CYS A 156 -7.63 -15.24 14.09
N ALA A 157 -8.43 -15.02 15.16
CA ALA A 157 -9.64 -14.23 15.06
C ALA A 157 -9.33 -12.75 14.76
N GLN A 158 -10.19 -12.10 13.97
CA GLN A 158 -10.06 -10.68 13.68
C GLN A 158 -10.24 -9.86 14.97
N PRO A 159 -9.32 -8.91 15.25
CA PRO A 159 -9.44 -8.00 16.39
C PRO A 159 -10.67 -7.10 16.26
N LYS A 160 -11.34 -6.86 17.39
CA LYS A 160 -12.55 -6.04 17.46
C LYS A 160 -12.37 -4.78 18.31
N THR A 161 -11.29 -4.69 19.08
CA THR A 161 -10.96 -3.57 19.95
C THR A 161 -9.50 -3.14 19.77
N GLU A 162 -9.11 -1.98 20.30
CA GLU A 162 -7.71 -1.56 20.32
C GLU A 162 -6.86 -2.48 21.22
N GLU A 163 -7.44 -3.02 22.29
CA GLU A 163 -6.77 -4.00 23.16
C GLU A 163 -6.47 -5.30 22.42
N ASP A 164 -7.39 -5.78 21.55
CA ASP A 164 -7.14 -6.94 20.70
C ASP A 164 -6.01 -6.65 19.69
N MET A 165 -5.94 -5.44 19.13
CA MET A 165 -4.83 -5.03 18.26
C MET A 165 -3.49 -5.06 18.99
N GLU A 166 -3.46 -4.57 20.24
CA GLU A 166 -2.26 -4.61 21.07
C GLU A 166 -1.82 -6.04 21.39
N ALA A 167 -2.76 -6.93 21.63
CA ALA A 167 -2.46 -8.35 21.88
C ALA A 167 -1.78 -9.06 20.70
N MET A 168 -1.93 -8.55 19.47
CA MET A 168 -1.29 -9.11 18.27
C MET A 168 0.16 -8.65 18.06
N ILE A 169 0.64 -7.64 18.78
CA ILE A 169 1.93 -6.96 18.51
C ILE A 169 3.09 -7.95 18.43
N GLU A 170 3.24 -8.83 19.42
CA GLU A 170 4.37 -9.77 19.45
C GLU A 170 4.32 -10.81 18.32
N GLN A 171 3.13 -11.27 17.97
CA GLN A 171 2.96 -12.21 16.85
C GLN A 171 3.22 -11.52 15.50
N LEU A 172 2.82 -10.25 15.35
CA LEU A 172 3.09 -9.47 14.15
C LEU A 172 4.59 -9.20 13.94
N ARG A 173 5.37 -8.97 15.02
CA ARG A 173 6.83 -8.87 14.98
C ARG A 173 7.49 -10.16 14.45
N GLN A 174 6.87 -11.32 14.69
CA GLN A 174 7.41 -12.62 14.26
C GLN A 174 7.15 -12.95 12.77
N LEU A 175 6.42 -12.10 12.04
CA LEU A 175 6.19 -12.28 10.60
C LEU A 175 7.46 -12.06 9.75
N GLY A 176 8.56 -11.63 10.34
CA GLY A 176 9.86 -11.47 9.69
C GLY A 176 10.09 -10.12 9.01
N ALA A 177 9.08 -9.29 8.81
CA ALA A 177 9.25 -7.91 8.33
C ALA A 177 9.95 -7.05 9.38
N HIS A 178 10.73 -6.04 8.95
CA HIS A 178 11.43 -5.16 9.89
C HIS A 178 10.45 -4.35 10.77
N SER A 179 9.31 -3.95 10.22
CA SER A 179 8.26 -3.22 10.94
C SER A 179 6.87 -3.57 10.41
N VAL A 180 5.84 -3.30 11.21
CA VAL A 180 4.43 -3.51 10.82
C VAL A 180 3.62 -2.25 11.10
N LEU A 181 2.87 -1.77 10.12
CA LEU A 181 1.83 -0.77 10.32
C LEU A 181 0.47 -1.48 10.34
N LEU A 182 -0.04 -1.82 11.52
CA LEU A 182 -1.37 -2.40 11.70
C LEU A 182 -2.43 -1.29 11.57
N LYS A 183 -3.25 -1.37 10.53
CA LYS A 183 -4.29 -0.38 10.19
C LYS A 183 -5.57 -0.64 10.98
N GLY A 184 -5.96 0.24 11.91
CA GLY A 184 -7.15 0.09 12.77
C GLY A 184 -8.44 0.65 12.17
N GLY A 185 -8.45 1.09 10.92
CA GLY A 185 -9.63 1.68 10.27
C GLY A 185 -10.86 0.76 10.17
N HIS A 186 -10.73 -0.53 10.41
CA HIS A 186 -11.81 -1.52 10.40
C HIS A 186 -12.41 -1.81 11.78
N LEU A 187 -12.01 -1.10 12.84
CA LEU A 187 -12.71 -1.20 14.13
C LEU A 187 -14.08 -0.54 14.03
N ASP A 188 -15.12 -1.26 14.47
CA ASP A 188 -16.47 -0.73 14.54
C ASP A 188 -16.67 0.16 15.76
N ASN A 189 -17.66 1.05 15.69
CA ASN A 189 -18.12 1.88 16.82
C ASN A 189 -17.04 2.75 17.50
N THR A 190 -16.01 3.16 16.75
CA THR A 190 -14.97 4.07 17.23
C THR A 190 -15.10 5.44 16.58
N THR A 191 -14.88 6.51 17.36
CA THR A 191 -14.84 7.90 16.87
C THR A 191 -13.52 8.22 16.18
N ASN A 192 -12.51 7.38 16.38
CA ASN A 192 -11.16 7.54 15.84
C ASN A 192 -10.75 6.33 15.00
N SER A 193 -9.80 6.56 14.11
CA SER A 193 -9.06 5.54 13.39
C SER A 193 -7.63 5.55 13.86
N THR A 194 -7.24 4.53 14.66
CA THR A 194 -5.90 4.39 15.24
C THR A 194 -5.13 3.31 14.49
N ASP A 195 -3.94 3.67 13.98
CA ASP A 195 -2.99 2.72 13.41
C ASP A 195 -1.80 2.54 14.35
N LEU A 196 -1.27 1.32 14.46
CA LEU A 196 -0.11 0.99 15.29
C LEU A 196 1.11 0.74 14.39
N LEU A 197 2.13 1.59 14.47
CA LEU A 197 3.43 1.31 13.88
C LEU A 197 4.28 0.53 14.88
N ILE A 198 4.41 -0.75 14.62
CA ILE A 198 5.13 -1.72 15.44
C ILE A 198 6.57 -1.79 14.91
N LEU A 199 7.48 -1.21 15.65
CA LEU A 199 8.92 -1.25 15.41
C LEU A 199 9.56 -2.42 16.18
N PRO A 200 10.83 -2.79 15.94
CA PRO A 200 11.49 -3.87 16.66
C PRO A 200 11.47 -3.72 18.19
N HIS A 201 11.54 -2.48 18.69
CA HIS A 201 11.64 -2.20 20.15
C HIS A 201 10.66 -1.15 20.65
N ASP A 202 9.74 -0.66 19.78
CA ASP A 202 8.80 0.40 20.13
C ASP A 202 7.47 0.22 19.41
N VAL A 203 6.43 0.90 19.89
CA VAL A 203 5.11 0.95 19.22
C VAL A 203 4.61 2.39 19.24
N LEU A 204 4.37 2.94 18.06
CA LEU A 204 3.85 4.29 17.91
C LEU A 204 2.40 4.25 17.44
N ARG A 205 1.57 5.12 17.99
CA ARG A 205 0.14 5.26 17.64
C ARG A 205 -0.06 6.47 16.76
N PHE A 206 -0.84 6.29 15.69
CA PHE A 206 -1.27 7.36 14.79
C PHE A 206 -2.80 7.39 14.76
N THR A 207 -3.37 8.33 15.48
CA THR A 207 -4.82 8.46 15.63
C THR A 207 -5.32 9.69 14.88
N THR A 208 -6.40 9.52 14.13
CA THR A 208 -7.12 10.60 13.44
C THR A 208 -8.62 10.42 13.66
N PRO A 209 -9.43 11.49 13.65
CA PRO A 209 -10.88 11.34 13.65
C PRO A 209 -11.35 10.46 12.50
N ARG A 210 -12.36 9.63 12.74
CA ARG A 210 -13.02 8.85 11.69
C ARG A 210 -13.86 9.79 10.84
N ILE A 211 -13.75 9.64 9.53
CA ILE A 211 -14.51 10.39 8.55
C ILE A 211 -15.66 9.50 8.08
N ASP A 212 -16.88 10.00 8.17
CA ASP A 212 -18.09 9.30 7.73
C ASP A 212 -18.27 9.53 6.23
N THR A 213 -17.85 8.55 5.44
CA THR A 213 -18.01 8.52 3.98
C THR A 213 -18.00 7.08 3.46
N GLN A 214 -18.71 6.83 2.36
CA GLN A 214 -18.66 5.57 1.63
C GLN A 214 -17.55 5.54 0.56
N ASN A 215 -16.92 6.69 0.28
CA ASN A 215 -15.90 6.85 -0.75
C ASN A 215 -14.51 6.53 -0.20
N THR A 216 -14.28 5.26 0.14
CA THR A 216 -13.05 4.76 0.77
C THR A 216 -12.24 3.82 -0.13
N HIS A 217 -12.69 3.62 -1.40
CA HIS A 217 -11.99 2.74 -2.33
C HIS A 217 -10.55 3.20 -2.59
N GLY A 218 -9.60 2.28 -2.44
CA GLY A 218 -8.17 2.53 -2.62
C GLY A 218 -7.46 3.18 -1.42
N THR A 219 -8.10 3.33 -0.26
CA THR A 219 -7.48 3.88 0.96
C THR A 219 -6.17 3.16 1.32
N GLY A 220 -6.16 1.82 1.36
CA GLY A 220 -4.97 1.02 1.69
C GLY A 220 -3.84 1.22 0.68
N CYS A 221 -4.16 1.09 -0.61
CA CYS A 221 -3.20 1.33 -1.70
C CYS A 221 -2.59 2.73 -1.61
N THR A 222 -3.43 3.75 -1.42
CA THR A 222 -2.99 5.15 -1.31
C THR A 222 -2.06 5.38 -0.11
N LEU A 223 -2.39 4.81 1.06
CA LEU A 223 -1.56 4.94 2.27
C LEU A 223 -0.19 4.29 2.06
N SER A 224 -0.15 3.03 1.62
CA SER A 224 1.10 2.29 1.44
C SER A 224 1.99 2.91 0.34
N ALA A 225 1.38 3.41 -0.75
CA ALA A 225 2.08 4.12 -1.82
C ALA A 225 2.65 5.48 -1.34
N ALA A 226 1.90 6.23 -0.53
CA ALA A 226 2.37 7.48 0.06
C ALA A 226 3.55 7.24 1.03
N ILE A 227 3.52 6.15 1.84
CA ILE A 227 4.65 5.76 2.70
C ILE A 227 5.89 5.51 1.84
N ALA A 228 5.78 4.71 0.78
CA ALA A 228 6.89 4.41 -0.12
C ALA A 228 7.44 5.69 -0.79
N SER A 229 6.56 6.60 -1.22
CA SER A 229 6.94 7.89 -1.81
C SER A 229 7.74 8.75 -0.82
N TYR A 230 7.32 8.88 0.43
CA TYR A 230 8.06 9.64 1.44
C TYR A 230 9.38 8.98 1.83
N LEU A 231 9.45 7.64 1.87
CA LEU A 231 10.72 6.92 2.07
C LEU A 231 11.69 7.18 0.91
N ALA A 232 11.21 7.17 -0.34
CA ALA A 232 12.02 7.51 -1.52
C ALA A 232 12.59 8.94 -1.45
N GLN A 233 11.87 9.88 -0.83
CA GLN A 233 12.27 11.26 -0.57
C GLN A 233 13.24 11.40 0.61
N GLY A 234 13.59 10.31 1.32
CA GLY A 234 14.54 10.30 2.43
C GLY A 234 13.94 10.55 3.81
N TYR A 235 12.63 10.47 3.97
CA TYR A 235 12.00 10.50 5.30
C TYR A 235 12.37 9.24 6.08
N SER A 236 12.49 9.35 7.41
CA SER A 236 12.52 8.16 8.27
C SER A 236 11.16 7.47 8.25
N LEU A 237 11.09 6.16 8.54
CA LEU A 237 9.85 5.39 8.51
C LEU A 237 8.74 6.06 9.35
N THR A 238 9.03 6.47 10.57
CA THR A 238 8.06 7.15 11.45
C THR A 238 7.52 8.45 10.83
N LYS A 239 8.40 9.24 10.20
CA LYS A 239 7.98 10.49 9.55
C LYS A 239 7.17 10.20 8.28
N ALA A 240 7.57 9.18 7.50
CA ALA A 240 6.86 8.75 6.29
C ALA A 240 5.44 8.28 6.63
N VAL A 241 5.28 7.42 7.65
CA VAL A 241 3.97 6.94 8.13
C VAL A 241 3.11 8.10 8.62
N LYS A 242 3.66 9.02 9.42
CA LYS A 242 2.93 10.21 9.90
C LYS A 242 2.45 11.09 8.75
N ALA A 243 3.30 11.36 7.78
CA ALA A 243 2.96 12.18 6.61
C ALA A 243 1.92 11.48 5.72
N ALA A 244 2.07 10.17 5.49
CA ALA A 244 1.13 9.37 4.71
C ALA A 244 -0.25 9.26 5.41
N LYS A 245 -0.28 9.10 6.74
CA LYS A 245 -1.55 9.12 7.50
C LYS A 245 -2.26 10.46 7.38
N HIS A 246 -1.53 11.57 7.46
CA HIS A 246 -2.08 12.91 7.24
C HIS A 246 -2.62 13.07 5.81
N TYR A 247 -1.86 12.65 4.80
CA TYR A 247 -2.25 12.72 3.39
C TYR A 247 -3.53 11.92 3.12
N ILE A 248 -3.58 10.63 3.55
CA ILE A 248 -4.76 9.80 3.31
C ILE A 248 -5.99 10.28 4.07
N SER A 249 -5.85 10.78 5.31
CA SER A 249 -6.97 11.35 6.06
C SER A 249 -7.59 12.55 5.32
N ASN A 250 -6.78 13.42 4.74
CA ASN A 250 -7.29 14.52 3.91
C ASN A 250 -7.90 14.01 2.60
N ALA A 251 -7.29 13.02 1.94
CA ALA A 251 -7.86 12.44 0.72
C ALA A 251 -9.24 11.80 0.95
N ILE A 252 -9.46 11.20 2.13
CA ILE A 252 -10.78 10.67 2.55
C ILE A 252 -11.74 11.83 2.88
N ALA A 253 -11.28 12.87 3.61
CA ALA A 253 -12.12 14.01 3.99
C ALA A 253 -12.71 14.78 2.78
N HIS A 254 -12.02 14.74 1.65
CA HIS A 254 -12.45 15.39 0.40
C HIS A 254 -13.04 14.39 -0.62
N ALA A 255 -13.21 13.12 -0.25
CA ALA A 255 -13.64 12.08 -1.19
C ALA A 255 -15.04 12.34 -1.75
N ASP A 256 -15.95 12.90 -0.96
CA ASP A 256 -17.32 13.19 -1.35
C ASP A 256 -17.44 14.39 -2.32
N GLU A 257 -16.35 15.13 -2.55
CA GLU A 257 -16.28 16.14 -3.63
C GLU A 257 -16.22 15.48 -5.01
N LEU A 258 -15.85 14.20 -5.08
CA LEU A 258 -15.82 13.40 -6.30
C LEU A 258 -17.15 12.67 -6.49
N GLN A 259 -17.71 12.77 -7.71
CA GLN A 259 -18.91 12.02 -8.10
C GLN A 259 -18.51 10.91 -9.08
N ILE A 260 -17.96 9.82 -8.57
CA ILE A 260 -17.39 8.73 -9.37
C ILE A 260 -18.17 7.44 -9.13
N GLY A 261 -18.92 7.01 -10.14
CA GLY A 261 -19.70 5.78 -10.11
C GLY A 261 -20.88 5.83 -9.16
N SER A 262 -21.47 4.65 -8.88
CA SER A 262 -22.67 4.48 -8.03
C SER A 262 -22.45 3.54 -6.84
N GLY A 263 -21.24 3.01 -6.69
CA GLY A 263 -20.83 2.16 -5.58
C GLY A 263 -19.87 2.89 -4.62
N HIS A 264 -18.87 2.17 -4.10
CA HIS A 264 -17.83 2.77 -3.27
C HIS A 264 -16.88 3.60 -4.12
N GLY A 265 -16.98 4.93 -4.02
CA GLY A 265 -16.14 5.86 -4.75
C GLY A 265 -14.69 5.89 -4.22
N PRO A 266 -13.74 6.43 -5.02
CA PRO A 266 -12.35 6.53 -4.63
C PRO A 266 -12.10 7.71 -3.70
N VAL A 267 -10.99 7.66 -2.96
CA VAL A 267 -10.46 8.82 -2.22
C VAL A 267 -9.98 9.92 -3.18
N HIS A 268 -9.99 11.18 -2.74
CA HIS A 268 -9.59 12.32 -3.56
C HIS A 268 -8.08 12.58 -3.48
N HIS A 269 -7.28 11.90 -4.34
CA HIS A 269 -5.81 11.96 -4.30
C HIS A 269 -5.24 13.38 -4.48
N PHE A 270 -5.93 14.26 -5.21
CA PHE A 270 -5.44 15.59 -5.59
C PHE A 270 -6.24 16.73 -4.92
N PHE A 271 -6.76 16.50 -3.71
CA PHE A 271 -7.57 17.46 -2.96
C PHE A 271 -6.89 18.84 -2.83
N ASN A 272 -5.56 18.89 -2.75
CA ASN A 272 -4.81 20.15 -2.66
C ASN A 272 -4.79 20.97 -3.98
N LEU A 273 -5.07 20.35 -5.14
CA LEU A 273 -5.05 21.04 -6.42
C LEU A 273 -6.39 21.74 -6.73
N ALA A 274 -7.49 21.31 -6.10
CA ALA A 274 -8.82 21.89 -6.31
C ALA A 274 -8.97 23.31 -5.73
N ASN A 275 -8.13 23.70 -4.77
CA ASN A 275 -8.18 24.98 -4.07
C ASN A 275 -7.46 26.14 -4.80
N ASN A 276 -6.95 25.93 -6.02
CA ASN A 276 -6.26 26.95 -6.82
C ASN A 276 -7.13 27.52 -7.98
N LYS A 277 -8.46 27.46 -7.85
CA LYS A 277 -9.39 28.09 -8.80
C LYS A 277 -10.07 29.32 -8.21
#